data_25fc2b0bd8ab6e19c09988b70609059c
#
_entry.id   25fc2b0bd8ab6e19c09988b70609059c
#
_cell.length_a   1.000
_cell.length_b   1.000
_cell.length_c   1.000
_cell.angle_alpha   90.00
_cell.angle_beta   90.00
_cell.angle_gamma   90.00
#
_symmetry.space_group_name_H-M   'P 1'
#
loop_
_entity.id
_entity.type
_entity.pdbx_description
1 polymer ?
#
loop_
_entity_poly.entity_id
_entity_poly.type
_entity_poly.pdbx_seq_one_letter_code
_entity_poly.pdbx_strand_id
1 'polypeptide(L)'
;MSTSRYSRWDGSQQFAPQSADALFDELSQYLTEYGEQVLDSMQQWEETNPDVLDMLMKQGYVETDENGKYRVTPKGLRRVENKALEELFDIRRKDHFGKHETEMRGSGQTLLDETKPYEYGDPVSNLNLHETLRNAIQRQGGGSPIHVTEDDLAIHETEYQTSCATVVLLDMSGSMSRFGKFGAAKKVAMAMQSLVRGKYQGDFLQVIGFYSFASPMTERELLMSAPKEVSIYDSRVRLRISLDNPPAFVPQHFTNIHAGLQLARRVLKRQAAQNRQIVIITDGEPTAHVEGRDVMLIYPPCEQTAKFTLAEAQRCATEGIHVSSFALIEDYFYLELVNFVQRLAQVTGGVAAYCNANDLGNMVIDSFIGGRRKRRAM
;
A
#
# COMPACT_ATOMS: atom_id res chain seq x y z
N MET A 1 -7.88 -31.40 9.01
CA MET A 1 -8.82 -32.35 8.39
C MET A 1 -10.17 -31.67 8.29
N SER A 2 -10.58 -31.26 7.09
CA SER A 2 -11.90 -30.66 6.86
C SER A 2 -12.92 -31.80 6.88
N THR A 3 -13.75 -31.83 7.89
CA THR A 3 -14.92 -32.74 7.94
C THR A 3 -15.99 -32.15 7.05
N SER A 4 -16.07 -32.60 5.80
CA SER A 4 -17.20 -32.31 4.93
C SER A 4 -18.48 -32.87 5.57
N ARG A 5 -19.36 -31.96 6.01
CA ARG A 5 -20.70 -32.34 6.50
C ARG A 5 -21.64 -32.42 5.32
N TYR A 6 -22.12 -33.60 5.02
CA TYR A 6 -23.19 -33.79 4.04
C TYR A 6 -24.54 -33.58 4.75
N SER A 7 -25.41 -32.74 4.21
CA SER A 7 -26.81 -32.64 4.59
C SER A 7 -27.66 -33.49 3.66
N ARG A 8 -28.71 -34.11 4.18
CA ARG A 8 -29.65 -34.90 3.38
C ARG A 8 -30.54 -33.95 2.61
N TRP A 9 -30.57 -34.08 1.28
CA TRP A 9 -31.47 -33.32 0.43
C TRP A 9 -32.90 -33.88 0.55
N ASP A 10 -33.86 -33.08 0.96
CA ASP A 10 -35.28 -33.44 1.12
C ASP A 10 -36.22 -32.70 0.13
N GLY A 11 -35.66 -31.89 -0.76
CA GLY A 11 -36.40 -31.15 -1.78
C GLY A 11 -37.02 -29.83 -1.27
N SER A 12 -37.00 -29.56 0.02
CA SER A 12 -37.55 -28.33 0.61
C SER A 12 -36.50 -27.23 0.80
N GLN A 13 -35.24 -27.56 0.66
CA GLN A 13 -34.13 -26.62 0.85
C GLN A 13 -34.09 -25.61 -0.29
N GLN A 14 -34.33 -24.35 0.06
CA GLN A 14 -34.14 -23.24 -0.87
C GLN A 14 -32.74 -22.68 -0.68
N PHE A 15 -31.96 -22.66 -1.76
CA PHE A 15 -30.72 -21.90 -1.77
C PHE A 15 -31.06 -20.44 -2.05
N ALA A 16 -30.67 -19.56 -1.14
CA ALA A 16 -30.78 -18.12 -1.40
C ALA A 16 -29.96 -17.80 -2.67
N PRO A 17 -30.51 -17.07 -3.63
CA PRO A 17 -29.73 -16.64 -4.79
C PRO A 17 -28.51 -15.86 -4.29
N GLN A 18 -27.35 -16.10 -4.88
CA GLN A 18 -26.14 -15.35 -4.53
C GLN A 18 -26.42 -13.86 -4.78
N SER A 19 -26.10 -13.04 -3.79
CA SER A 19 -26.21 -11.59 -3.96
C SER A 19 -25.14 -11.10 -4.96
N ALA A 20 -25.42 -10.02 -5.67
CA ALA A 20 -24.43 -9.38 -6.55
C ALA A 20 -23.14 -9.04 -5.81
N ASP A 21 -23.25 -8.73 -4.51
CA ASP A 21 -22.13 -8.45 -3.63
C ASP A 21 -21.25 -9.69 -3.43
N ALA A 22 -21.86 -10.84 -3.15
CA ALA A 22 -21.11 -12.10 -2.97
C ALA A 22 -20.45 -12.55 -4.28
N LEU A 23 -21.17 -12.44 -5.41
CA LEU A 23 -20.63 -12.75 -6.72
C LEU A 23 -19.46 -11.84 -7.11
N PHE A 24 -19.58 -10.55 -6.82
CA PHE A 24 -18.48 -9.61 -7.07
C PHE A 24 -17.28 -9.86 -6.15
N ASP A 25 -17.52 -10.29 -4.91
CA ASP A 25 -16.48 -10.66 -3.98
C ASP A 25 -15.69 -11.89 -4.44
N GLU A 26 -16.35 -12.88 -5.04
CA GLU A 26 -15.66 -14.00 -5.70
C GLU A 26 -14.87 -13.51 -6.93
N LEU A 27 -15.50 -12.72 -7.79
CA LEU A 27 -14.85 -12.14 -8.98
C LEU A 27 -13.62 -11.31 -8.59
N SER A 28 -13.68 -10.58 -7.47
CA SER A 28 -12.58 -9.74 -6.99
C SER A 28 -11.32 -10.52 -6.63
N GLN A 29 -11.45 -11.77 -6.20
CA GLN A 29 -10.30 -12.65 -5.94
C GLN A 29 -9.60 -13.00 -7.25
N TYR A 30 -10.37 -13.39 -8.27
CA TYR A 30 -9.81 -13.69 -9.60
C TYR A 30 -9.19 -12.44 -10.25
N LEU A 31 -9.83 -11.26 -10.14
CA LEU A 31 -9.27 -9.98 -10.61
C LEU A 31 -7.94 -9.66 -9.93
N THR A 32 -7.83 -9.95 -8.65
CA THR A 32 -6.59 -9.72 -7.91
C THR A 32 -5.48 -10.68 -8.37
N GLU A 33 -5.80 -11.91 -8.71
CA GLU A 33 -4.84 -12.93 -9.11
C GLU A 33 -4.45 -12.81 -10.61
N TYR A 34 -5.44 -12.68 -11.49
CA TYR A 34 -5.27 -12.78 -12.95
C TYR A 34 -5.40 -11.43 -13.68
N GLY A 35 -5.83 -10.36 -13.00
CA GLY A 35 -5.91 -9.02 -13.59
C GLY A 35 -6.84 -8.92 -14.80
N GLU A 36 -6.34 -8.34 -15.88
CA GLU A 36 -7.12 -8.07 -17.11
C GLU A 36 -7.67 -9.32 -17.79
N GLN A 37 -7.00 -10.47 -17.67
CA GLN A 37 -7.43 -11.73 -18.27
C GLN A 37 -8.84 -12.16 -17.82
N VAL A 38 -9.23 -11.79 -16.59
CA VAL A 38 -10.57 -12.08 -16.08
C VAL A 38 -11.63 -11.28 -16.83
N LEU A 39 -11.36 -10.02 -17.15
CA LEU A 39 -12.29 -9.16 -17.89
C LEU A 39 -12.47 -9.66 -19.35
N ASP A 40 -11.39 -10.11 -19.98
CA ASP A 40 -11.47 -10.70 -21.31
C ASP A 40 -12.30 -12.00 -21.31
N SER A 41 -12.22 -12.80 -20.24
CA SER A 41 -13.04 -14.00 -20.09
C SER A 41 -14.53 -13.71 -19.80
N MET A 42 -14.87 -12.52 -19.27
CA MET A 42 -16.26 -12.12 -19.02
C MET A 42 -17.07 -11.99 -20.32
N GLN A 43 -16.44 -11.78 -21.47
CA GLN A 43 -17.14 -11.83 -22.77
C GLN A 43 -17.73 -13.22 -23.05
N GLN A 44 -17.05 -14.29 -22.61
CA GLN A 44 -17.56 -15.66 -22.71
C GLN A 44 -18.70 -15.93 -21.71
N TRP A 45 -18.75 -15.20 -20.59
CA TRP A 45 -19.82 -15.32 -19.60
C TRP A 45 -21.13 -14.70 -20.08
N GLU A 46 -21.10 -13.76 -21.01
CA GLU A 46 -22.30 -13.21 -21.65
C GLU A 46 -23.15 -14.30 -22.29
N GLU A 47 -22.51 -15.32 -22.84
CA GLU A 47 -23.19 -16.48 -23.46
C GLU A 47 -23.63 -17.53 -22.41
N THR A 48 -22.85 -17.73 -21.35
CA THR A 48 -23.05 -18.83 -20.41
C THR A 48 -23.79 -18.42 -19.12
N ASN A 49 -23.63 -17.20 -18.67
CA ASN A 49 -24.20 -16.66 -17.40
C ASN A 49 -24.65 -15.20 -17.54
N PRO A 50 -25.59 -14.87 -18.47
CA PRO A 50 -26.00 -13.48 -18.72
C PRO A 50 -26.62 -12.83 -17.46
N ASP A 51 -27.36 -13.60 -16.66
CA ASP A 51 -28.01 -13.10 -15.43
C ASP A 51 -26.98 -12.58 -14.40
N VAL A 52 -25.82 -13.22 -14.28
CA VAL A 52 -24.74 -12.81 -13.36
C VAL A 52 -24.16 -11.48 -13.81
N LEU A 53 -23.86 -11.33 -15.09
CA LEU A 53 -23.35 -10.08 -15.66
C LEU A 53 -24.35 -8.94 -15.48
N ASP A 54 -25.62 -9.19 -15.75
CA ASP A 54 -26.71 -8.22 -15.60
C ASP A 54 -26.84 -7.74 -14.13
N MET A 55 -26.69 -8.67 -13.17
CA MET A 55 -26.69 -8.33 -11.74
C MET A 55 -25.50 -7.45 -11.37
N LEU A 56 -24.30 -7.76 -11.84
CA LEU A 56 -23.08 -6.98 -11.56
C LEU A 56 -23.13 -5.59 -12.19
N MET A 57 -23.70 -5.47 -13.41
CA MET A 57 -23.89 -4.21 -14.11
C MET A 57 -24.97 -3.35 -13.42
N LYS A 58 -26.13 -3.93 -13.06
CA LYS A 58 -27.20 -3.23 -12.33
C LYS A 58 -26.75 -2.70 -10.98
N GLN A 59 -25.89 -3.45 -10.29
CA GLN A 59 -25.27 -2.99 -9.03
C GLN A 59 -24.15 -1.96 -9.27
N GLY A 60 -23.71 -1.77 -10.52
CA GLY A 60 -22.70 -0.80 -10.89
C GLY A 60 -21.29 -1.19 -10.43
N TYR A 61 -20.95 -2.48 -10.39
CA TYR A 61 -19.60 -2.98 -10.16
C TYR A 61 -18.78 -3.10 -11.43
N VAL A 62 -19.48 -3.42 -12.52
CA VAL A 62 -18.90 -3.60 -13.86
C VAL A 62 -19.70 -2.74 -14.85
N GLU A 63 -19.04 -2.21 -15.86
CA GLU A 63 -19.61 -1.46 -16.97
C GLU A 63 -18.98 -1.90 -18.28
N THR A 64 -19.63 -1.62 -19.41
CA THR A 64 -19.05 -1.81 -20.74
C THR A 64 -18.51 -0.48 -21.26
N ASP A 65 -17.32 -0.50 -21.89
CA ASP A 65 -16.76 0.67 -22.56
C ASP A 65 -17.37 0.86 -23.98
N GLU A 66 -16.95 1.93 -24.65
CA GLU A 66 -17.40 2.27 -26.01
C GLU A 66 -17.10 1.16 -27.06
N ASN A 67 -16.17 0.26 -26.77
CA ASN A 67 -15.77 -0.86 -27.61
C ASN A 67 -16.46 -2.18 -27.21
N GLY A 68 -17.40 -2.14 -26.24
CA GLY A 68 -18.09 -3.34 -25.74
C GLY A 68 -17.24 -4.21 -24.79
N LYS A 69 -16.07 -3.72 -24.31
CA LYS A 69 -15.26 -4.44 -23.33
C LYS A 69 -15.73 -4.14 -21.90
N TYR A 70 -15.73 -5.16 -21.07
CA TYR A 70 -16.05 -5.02 -19.66
C TYR A 70 -14.95 -4.27 -18.89
N ARG A 71 -15.39 -3.42 -17.95
CA ARG A 71 -14.52 -2.65 -17.08
C ARG A 71 -15.04 -2.64 -15.65
N VAL A 72 -14.15 -2.67 -14.69
CA VAL A 72 -14.49 -2.46 -13.28
C VAL A 72 -14.73 -0.97 -13.05
N THR A 73 -15.87 -0.64 -12.44
CA THR A 73 -16.23 0.75 -12.11
C THR A 73 -15.43 1.24 -10.89
N PRO A 74 -15.42 2.56 -10.60
CA PRO A 74 -14.85 3.08 -9.36
C PRO A 74 -15.48 2.48 -8.09
N LYS A 75 -16.78 2.13 -8.14
CA LYS A 75 -17.47 1.45 -7.02
C LYS A 75 -16.93 0.02 -6.84
N GLY A 76 -16.79 -0.71 -7.93
CA GLY A 76 -16.21 -2.05 -7.92
C GLY A 76 -14.77 -2.04 -7.41
N LEU A 77 -13.95 -1.10 -7.89
CA LEU A 77 -12.57 -0.95 -7.47
C LEU A 77 -12.44 -0.72 -5.95
N ARG A 78 -13.23 0.21 -5.41
CA ARG A 78 -13.26 0.46 -3.95
C ARG A 78 -13.67 -0.77 -3.15
N ARG A 79 -14.60 -1.57 -3.67
CA ARG A 79 -15.02 -2.80 -3.00
C ARG A 79 -13.88 -3.82 -2.97
N VAL A 80 -13.14 -4.01 -4.07
CA VAL A 80 -11.96 -4.89 -4.11
C VAL A 80 -10.90 -4.44 -3.10
N GLU A 81 -10.59 -3.14 -3.05
CA GLU A 81 -9.62 -2.57 -2.11
C GLU A 81 -10.04 -2.75 -0.65
N ASN A 82 -11.32 -2.48 -0.33
CA ASN A 82 -11.85 -2.63 1.02
C ASN A 82 -11.82 -4.10 1.44
N LYS A 83 -12.19 -5.02 0.55
CA LYS A 83 -12.13 -6.45 0.81
C LYS A 83 -10.69 -6.92 1.07
N ALA A 84 -9.73 -6.46 0.26
CA ALA A 84 -8.32 -6.73 0.49
C ALA A 84 -7.86 -6.26 1.88
N LEU A 85 -8.33 -5.10 2.32
CA LEU A 85 -8.04 -4.56 3.65
C LEU A 85 -8.70 -5.40 4.76
N GLU A 86 -9.98 -5.75 4.63
CA GLU A 86 -10.72 -6.57 5.59
C GLU A 86 -10.05 -7.94 5.78
N GLU A 87 -9.71 -8.62 4.69
CA GLU A 87 -9.04 -9.92 4.74
C GLU A 87 -7.71 -9.87 5.48
N LEU A 88 -6.90 -8.83 5.27
CA LEU A 88 -5.64 -8.65 5.98
C LEU A 88 -5.85 -8.37 7.47
N PHE A 89 -6.88 -7.61 7.84
CA PHE A 89 -7.19 -7.37 9.25
C PHE A 89 -7.82 -8.60 9.94
N ASP A 90 -8.57 -9.42 9.24
CA ASP A 90 -9.14 -10.67 9.78
C ASP A 90 -8.06 -11.71 10.05
N ILE A 91 -7.04 -11.82 9.20
CA ILE A 91 -5.84 -12.64 9.46
C ILE A 91 -5.16 -12.13 10.74
N ARG A 92 -4.98 -10.81 10.87
CA ARG A 92 -4.36 -10.18 12.05
C ARG A 92 -5.14 -10.41 13.34
N ARG A 93 -6.49 -10.41 13.32
CA ARG A 93 -7.31 -10.68 14.50
C ARG A 93 -7.15 -12.12 14.99
N LYS A 94 -6.89 -13.07 14.12
CA LYS A 94 -6.64 -14.46 14.47
C LYS A 94 -5.29 -14.67 15.14
N ASP A 95 -4.30 -13.84 14.80
CA ASP A 95 -2.92 -13.98 15.27
C ASP A 95 -2.59 -13.17 16.53
N HIS A 96 -3.41 -12.18 16.92
CA HIS A 96 -3.11 -11.28 18.03
C HIS A 96 -4.26 -11.15 19.04
N PHE A 97 -4.09 -11.77 20.20
CA PHE A 97 -4.73 -11.39 21.47
C PHE A 97 -3.79 -10.42 22.20
N GLY A 98 -4.11 -9.10 22.22
CA GLY A 98 -3.40 -8.12 23.03
C GLY A 98 -3.59 -6.69 22.56
N LYS A 99 -4.54 -5.96 23.19
CA LYS A 99 -4.72 -4.52 23.03
C LYS A 99 -3.75 -3.76 23.93
N HIS A 100 -3.03 -2.77 23.35
CA HIS A 100 -2.59 -1.60 24.09
C HIS A 100 -2.73 -0.38 23.16
N GLU A 101 -3.74 0.44 23.45
CA GLU A 101 -3.85 1.80 22.91
C GLU A 101 -3.02 2.71 23.82
N THR A 102 -2.07 3.43 23.24
CA THR A 102 -1.36 4.53 23.91
C THR A 102 -1.75 5.84 23.21
N GLU A 103 -2.51 6.66 23.90
CA GLU A 103 -2.81 8.04 23.50
C GLU A 103 -1.56 8.91 23.70
N MET A 104 -1.12 9.61 22.68
CA MET A 104 -0.09 10.66 22.78
C MET A 104 -0.71 12.01 22.44
N ARG A 105 -0.46 12.98 23.32
CA ARG A 105 -0.91 14.37 23.21
C ARG A 105 0.12 15.19 22.39
N GLY A 106 -0.35 16.10 21.55
CA GLY A 106 0.52 16.97 20.74
C GLY A 106 -0.24 18.14 20.08
N SER A 107 0.48 19.13 19.57
CA SER A 107 -0.11 20.27 18.86
C SER A 107 -0.33 19.94 17.38
N GLY A 108 -1.58 19.77 16.93
CA GLY A 108 -1.96 19.43 15.56
C GLY A 108 -3.21 20.18 15.08
N GLN A 109 -3.70 19.84 13.91
CA GLN A 109 -4.86 20.55 13.30
C GLN A 109 -6.23 20.02 13.72
N THR A 110 -6.33 18.81 14.26
CA THR A 110 -7.60 18.25 14.72
C THR A 110 -7.80 18.60 16.19
N LEU A 111 -8.82 19.39 16.49
CA LEU A 111 -9.23 19.74 17.85
C LEU A 111 -9.81 18.49 18.52
N LEU A 112 -9.29 18.14 19.70
CA LEU A 112 -9.86 17.13 20.58
C LEU A 112 -10.95 17.78 21.47
N ASP A 113 -11.87 16.99 21.98
CA ASP A 113 -12.86 17.46 22.96
C ASP A 113 -12.21 17.76 24.31
N GLU A 114 -11.02 17.22 24.58
CA GLU A 114 -10.23 17.48 25.78
C GLU A 114 -9.60 18.87 25.72
N THR A 115 -9.56 19.55 26.88
CA THR A 115 -8.99 20.89 27.02
C THR A 115 -7.85 20.88 28.04
N LYS A 116 -6.84 21.71 27.80
CA LYS A 116 -5.74 22.00 28.73
C LYS A 116 -5.73 23.49 29.09
N PRO A 117 -5.08 23.90 30.21
CA PRO A 117 -4.78 25.31 30.47
C PRO A 117 -3.93 25.90 29.33
N TYR A 118 -4.13 27.18 29.05
CA TYR A 118 -3.34 27.92 28.07
C TYR A 118 -1.90 28.03 28.50
N GLU A 119 -0.97 27.76 27.59
CA GLU A 119 0.46 28.00 27.76
C GLU A 119 0.93 28.99 26.68
N TYR A 120 1.92 29.83 27.05
CA TYR A 120 2.45 30.82 26.10
C TYR A 120 3.01 30.16 24.83
N GLY A 121 2.43 30.50 23.70
CA GLY A 121 2.72 29.90 22.37
C GLY A 121 1.62 29.00 21.82
N ASP A 122 0.60 28.68 22.60
CA ASP A 122 -0.56 27.95 22.10
C ASP A 122 -1.38 28.84 21.12
N PRO A 123 -1.88 28.25 20.01
CA PRO A 123 -2.65 28.99 19.03
C PRO A 123 -4.01 29.40 19.60
N VAL A 124 -4.25 30.71 19.62
CA VAL A 124 -5.53 31.30 20.11
C VAL A 124 -6.75 30.80 19.32
N SER A 125 -6.55 30.32 18.08
CA SER A 125 -7.61 29.70 17.27
C SER A 125 -8.22 28.45 17.92
N ASN A 126 -7.51 27.81 18.84
CA ASN A 126 -7.92 26.58 19.52
C ASN A 126 -8.57 26.87 20.90
N LEU A 127 -8.85 28.13 21.22
CA LEU A 127 -9.44 28.53 22.48
C LEU A 127 -10.86 27.94 22.64
N ASN A 128 -11.09 27.23 23.75
CA ASN A 128 -12.41 26.80 24.15
C ASN A 128 -13.10 27.90 24.98
N LEU A 129 -13.92 28.71 24.32
CA LEU A 129 -14.60 29.82 24.96
C LEU A 129 -15.57 29.38 26.09
N HIS A 130 -16.19 28.22 25.93
CA HIS A 130 -17.13 27.69 26.91
C HIS A 130 -16.41 27.32 28.23
N GLU A 131 -15.35 26.59 28.13
CA GLU A 131 -14.52 26.20 29.28
C GLU A 131 -13.84 27.39 29.92
N THR A 132 -13.30 28.31 29.11
CA THR A 132 -12.71 29.58 29.58
C THR A 132 -13.70 30.40 30.40
N LEU A 133 -14.91 30.59 29.91
CA LEU A 133 -15.96 31.30 30.62
C LEU A 133 -16.38 30.59 31.91
N ARG A 134 -16.48 29.26 31.86
CA ARG A 134 -16.76 28.45 33.05
C ARG A 134 -15.71 28.62 34.13
N ASN A 135 -14.44 28.60 33.78
CA ASN A 135 -13.32 28.81 34.69
C ASN A 135 -13.35 30.21 35.29
N ALA A 136 -13.60 31.26 34.49
CA ALA A 136 -13.72 32.62 34.94
C ALA A 136 -14.87 32.79 35.95
N ILE A 137 -16.06 32.20 35.67
CA ILE A 137 -17.24 32.23 36.57
C ILE A 137 -16.91 31.48 37.87
N GLN A 138 -16.24 30.33 37.83
CA GLN A 138 -15.88 29.57 39.03
C GLN A 138 -14.86 30.32 39.89
N ARG A 139 -13.87 30.96 39.29
CA ARG A 139 -12.87 31.76 39.99
C ARG A 139 -13.51 33.02 40.64
N GLN A 140 -14.43 33.67 39.93
CA GLN A 140 -15.05 34.95 40.35
C GLN A 140 -16.23 34.76 41.33
N GLY A 141 -16.73 33.54 41.49
CA GLY A 141 -17.90 33.26 42.37
C GLY A 141 -19.25 33.73 41.83
N GLY A 142 -19.34 33.99 40.52
CA GLY A 142 -20.50 34.58 39.88
C GLY A 142 -20.54 36.10 39.97
N GLY A 143 -21.36 36.74 39.16
CA GLY A 143 -21.52 38.20 39.06
C GLY A 143 -21.30 38.74 37.66
N SER A 144 -21.74 40.00 37.41
CA SER A 144 -21.55 40.67 36.12
C SER A 144 -20.89 42.02 36.36
N PRO A 145 -19.91 42.40 35.56
CA PRO A 145 -19.33 41.71 34.38
C PRO A 145 -18.36 40.59 34.75
N ILE A 146 -18.27 39.58 33.85
CA ILE A 146 -17.30 38.49 33.96
C ILE A 146 -15.96 38.99 33.43
N HIS A 147 -14.91 38.93 34.25
CA HIS A 147 -13.56 39.29 33.87
C HIS A 147 -12.72 37.99 33.65
N VAL A 148 -12.36 37.76 32.39
CA VAL A 148 -11.47 36.62 32.01
C VAL A 148 -10.03 37.04 32.22
N THR A 149 -9.23 36.19 32.89
CA THR A 149 -7.79 36.31 33.04
C THR A 149 -7.05 35.21 32.28
N GLU A 150 -5.75 35.31 32.12
CA GLU A 150 -4.94 34.33 31.42
C GLU A 150 -5.05 32.93 32.02
N ASP A 151 -5.18 32.84 33.34
CA ASP A 151 -5.35 31.56 34.07
C ASP A 151 -6.70 30.88 33.81
N ASP A 152 -7.70 31.59 33.29
CA ASP A 152 -9.00 31.03 32.96
C ASP A 152 -9.03 30.41 31.55
N LEU A 153 -8.03 30.75 30.72
CA LEU A 153 -8.01 30.32 29.31
C LEU A 153 -7.82 28.81 29.19
N ALA A 154 -8.73 28.18 28.53
CA ALA A 154 -8.68 26.76 28.20
C ALA A 154 -8.53 26.57 26.68
N ILE A 155 -7.59 25.75 26.27
CA ILE A 155 -7.28 25.44 24.88
C ILE A 155 -7.68 24.00 24.59
N HIS A 156 -8.37 23.77 23.48
CA HIS A 156 -8.57 22.41 22.98
C HIS A 156 -7.20 21.76 22.72
N GLU A 157 -7.01 20.56 23.25
CA GLU A 157 -5.88 19.75 22.84
C GLU A 157 -6.00 19.38 21.37
N THR A 158 -4.89 19.32 20.67
CA THR A 158 -4.87 18.99 19.26
C THR A 158 -4.11 17.70 19.02
N GLU A 159 -4.64 16.85 18.17
CA GLU A 159 -3.91 15.67 17.72
C GLU A 159 -2.87 16.08 16.69
N TYR A 160 -1.60 15.76 16.95
CA TYR A 160 -0.53 15.99 15.98
C TYR A 160 -0.62 14.96 14.85
N GLN A 161 -1.29 15.29 13.78
CA GLN A 161 -1.28 14.49 12.57
C GLN A 161 -0.02 14.83 11.75
N THR A 162 1.05 14.07 11.94
CA THR A 162 2.19 14.12 11.02
C THR A 162 1.76 13.52 9.68
N SER A 163 1.77 14.33 8.61
CA SER A 163 1.53 13.83 7.26
C SER A 163 2.66 12.89 6.84
N CYS A 164 2.29 11.78 6.23
CA CYS A 164 3.21 10.79 5.70
C CYS A 164 3.03 10.66 4.18
N ALA A 165 4.14 10.69 3.43
CA ALA A 165 4.13 10.35 2.02
C ALA A 165 4.81 8.98 1.84
N THR A 166 4.06 8.04 1.29
CA THR A 166 4.50 6.66 1.08
C THR A 166 4.49 6.33 -0.41
N VAL A 167 5.56 5.72 -0.89
CA VAL A 167 5.60 5.05 -2.18
C VAL A 167 5.75 3.56 -1.95
N VAL A 168 4.85 2.76 -2.53
CA VAL A 168 4.96 1.30 -2.58
C VAL A 168 5.59 0.91 -3.90
N LEU A 169 6.76 0.30 -3.87
CA LEU A 169 7.43 -0.29 -5.00
C LEU A 169 7.02 -1.75 -5.10
N LEU A 170 6.23 -2.08 -6.13
CA LEU A 170 5.71 -3.41 -6.39
C LEU A 170 6.54 -4.07 -7.49
N ASP A 171 7.18 -5.18 -7.16
CA ASP A 171 7.91 -5.99 -8.13
C ASP A 171 6.94 -6.67 -9.10
N MET A 172 7.16 -6.44 -10.39
CA MET A 172 6.42 -7.06 -11.49
C MET A 172 7.33 -7.94 -12.35
N SER A 173 8.50 -8.32 -11.86
CA SER A 173 9.42 -9.20 -12.57
C SER A 173 8.85 -10.60 -12.80
N GLY A 174 9.44 -11.35 -13.70
CA GLY A 174 8.93 -12.68 -14.08
C GLY A 174 8.91 -13.69 -12.93
N SER A 175 9.80 -13.58 -11.94
CA SER A 175 9.84 -14.47 -10.77
C SER A 175 8.61 -14.35 -9.88
N MET A 176 7.99 -13.16 -9.81
CA MET A 176 6.79 -12.89 -9.04
C MET A 176 5.54 -13.67 -9.50
N SER A 177 5.58 -14.28 -10.69
CA SER A 177 4.47 -15.11 -11.20
C SER A 177 4.28 -16.44 -10.44
N ARG A 178 5.27 -16.83 -9.63
CA ARG A 178 5.28 -18.12 -8.93
C ARG A 178 4.73 -17.99 -7.51
N PHE A 179 4.10 -19.07 -7.01
CA PHE A 179 3.65 -19.22 -5.62
C PHE A 179 2.69 -18.13 -5.11
N GLY A 180 1.92 -17.50 -6.01
CA GLY A 180 0.96 -16.45 -5.62
C GLY A 180 1.59 -15.16 -5.08
N LYS A 181 2.91 -14.97 -5.22
CA LYS A 181 3.65 -13.83 -4.67
C LYS A 181 3.12 -12.50 -5.16
N PHE A 182 2.88 -12.40 -6.47
CA PHE A 182 2.37 -11.16 -7.05
C PHE A 182 0.96 -10.83 -6.57
N GLY A 183 0.06 -11.82 -6.50
CA GLY A 183 -1.31 -11.64 -5.98
C GLY A 183 -1.30 -11.14 -4.54
N ALA A 184 -0.45 -11.72 -3.67
CA ALA A 184 -0.28 -11.28 -2.30
C ALA A 184 0.27 -9.84 -2.21
N ALA A 185 1.29 -9.51 -2.98
CA ALA A 185 1.89 -8.18 -3.01
C ALA A 185 0.91 -7.12 -3.53
N LYS A 186 0.17 -7.43 -4.59
CA LYS A 186 -0.90 -6.59 -5.14
C LYS A 186 -2.02 -6.34 -4.13
N LYS A 187 -2.45 -7.39 -3.43
CA LYS A 187 -3.46 -7.31 -2.36
C LYS A 187 -3.02 -6.35 -1.25
N VAL A 188 -1.77 -6.44 -0.81
CA VAL A 188 -1.20 -5.54 0.20
C VAL A 188 -1.18 -4.09 -0.30
N ALA A 189 -0.76 -3.84 -1.53
CA ALA A 189 -0.74 -2.49 -2.11
C ALA A 189 -2.15 -1.89 -2.18
N MET A 190 -3.16 -2.65 -2.60
CA MET A 190 -4.57 -2.22 -2.63
C MET A 190 -5.12 -1.95 -1.22
N ALA A 191 -4.81 -2.82 -0.26
CA ALA A 191 -5.21 -2.63 1.14
C ALA A 191 -4.59 -1.38 1.75
N MET A 192 -3.32 -1.07 1.44
CA MET A 192 -2.69 0.17 1.86
C MET A 192 -3.36 1.41 1.24
N GLN A 193 -3.80 1.36 -0.02
CA GLN A 193 -4.57 2.43 -0.65
C GLN A 193 -5.90 2.67 0.09
N SER A 194 -6.65 1.59 0.37
CA SER A 194 -7.89 1.67 1.14
C SER A 194 -7.65 2.23 2.55
N LEU A 195 -6.61 1.75 3.24
CA LEU A 195 -6.25 2.20 4.59
C LEU A 195 -5.92 3.69 4.64
N VAL A 196 -5.10 4.18 3.69
CA VAL A 196 -4.72 5.60 3.63
C VAL A 196 -5.93 6.46 3.31
N ARG A 197 -6.74 6.07 2.34
CA ARG A 197 -7.95 6.79 1.97
C ARG A 197 -8.99 6.86 3.10
N GLY A 198 -9.20 5.75 3.81
CA GLY A 198 -10.22 5.65 4.86
C GLY A 198 -9.79 6.25 6.19
N LYS A 199 -8.55 6.00 6.62
CA LYS A 199 -8.10 6.33 7.98
C LYS A 199 -7.07 7.47 8.04
N TYR A 200 -6.33 7.73 6.96
CA TYR A 200 -5.21 8.68 6.95
C TYR A 200 -5.33 9.68 5.79
N GLN A 201 -6.45 10.40 5.73
CA GLN A 201 -6.80 11.30 4.61
C GLN A 201 -5.79 12.41 4.32
N GLY A 202 -4.93 12.76 5.29
CA GLY A 202 -3.84 13.72 5.10
C GLY A 202 -2.55 13.13 4.53
N ASP A 203 -2.50 11.82 4.30
CA ASP A 203 -1.33 11.13 3.80
C ASP A 203 -1.37 10.96 2.28
N PHE A 204 -0.18 10.90 1.72
CA PHE A 204 0.02 10.58 0.30
C PHE A 204 0.45 9.13 0.15
N LEU A 205 -0.15 8.40 -0.80
CA LEU A 205 0.29 7.07 -1.19
C LEU A 205 0.28 6.94 -2.71
N GLN A 206 1.38 6.45 -3.27
CA GLN A 206 1.52 6.10 -4.69
C GLN A 206 2.10 4.70 -4.82
N VAL A 207 1.50 3.88 -5.67
CA VAL A 207 2.08 2.61 -6.09
C VAL A 207 2.89 2.81 -7.36
N ILE A 208 4.07 2.25 -7.40
CA ILE A 208 4.96 2.21 -8.58
C ILE A 208 5.27 0.75 -8.85
N GLY A 209 4.88 0.27 -10.03
CA GLY A 209 5.32 -1.03 -10.52
C GLY A 209 6.73 -0.94 -11.09
N PHE A 210 7.61 -1.86 -10.72
CA PHE A 210 8.94 -1.95 -11.31
C PHE A 210 9.19 -3.34 -11.90
N TYR A 211 9.89 -3.34 -12.98
CA TYR A 211 10.28 -4.46 -13.82
C TYR A 211 11.57 -4.05 -14.53
N SER A 212 11.84 -4.37 -15.78
CA SER A 212 13.01 -3.77 -16.49
C SER A 212 13.00 -2.23 -16.45
N PHE A 213 11.81 -1.65 -16.31
CA PHE A 213 11.55 -0.23 -16.12
C PHE A 213 10.79 0.02 -14.81
N ALA A 214 10.35 1.27 -14.59
CA ALA A 214 9.46 1.62 -13.51
C ALA A 214 8.41 2.62 -13.96
N SER A 215 7.16 2.45 -13.56
CA SER A 215 6.04 3.34 -13.87
C SER A 215 5.11 3.53 -12.67
N PRO A 216 4.58 4.74 -12.45
CA PRO A 216 3.51 4.92 -11.48
C PRO A 216 2.27 4.19 -11.97
N MET A 217 1.48 3.70 -11.05
CA MET A 217 0.25 2.95 -11.34
C MET A 217 -0.93 3.67 -10.71
N THR A 218 -2.01 3.79 -11.48
CA THR A 218 -3.33 4.14 -10.94
C THR A 218 -3.94 2.92 -10.22
N GLU A 219 -4.97 3.13 -9.43
CA GLU A 219 -5.69 2.06 -8.73
C GLU A 219 -6.20 0.99 -9.71
N ARG A 220 -6.69 1.42 -10.87
CA ARG A 220 -7.16 0.53 -11.92
C ARG A 220 -6.02 -0.25 -12.57
N GLU A 221 -4.92 0.41 -12.90
CA GLU A 221 -3.73 -0.26 -13.46
C GLU A 221 -3.17 -1.27 -12.47
N LEU A 222 -3.18 -0.96 -11.17
CA LEU A 222 -2.78 -1.89 -10.14
C LEU A 222 -3.68 -3.14 -10.13
N LEU A 223 -5.01 -2.98 -10.16
CA LEU A 223 -5.94 -4.11 -10.18
C LEU A 223 -5.76 -4.98 -11.43
N MET A 224 -5.52 -4.35 -12.59
CA MET A 224 -5.36 -5.05 -13.87
C MET A 224 -3.94 -5.58 -14.10
N SER A 225 -2.97 -5.21 -13.25
CA SER A 225 -1.58 -5.59 -13.43
C SER A 225 -1.34 -7.09 -13.23
N ALA A 226 -0.35 -7.58 -13.96
CA ALA A 226 0.18 -8.94 -13.87
C ALA A 226 1.72 -8.90 -13.93
N PRO A 227 2.41 -9.94 -13.44
CA PRO A 227 3.85 -10.07 -13.60
C PRO A 227 4.23 -10.10 -15.09
N LYS A 228 5.42 -9.59 -15.39
CA LYS A 228 5.90 -9.58 -16.78
C LYS A 228 6.38 -10.96 -17.20
N GLU A 229 5.93 -11.38 -18.38
CA GLU A 229 6.30 -12.68 -18.93
C GLU A 229 7.80 -12.77 -19.21
N VAL A 230 8.39 -13.92 -18.89
CA VAL A 230 9.79 -14.20 -19.20
C VAL A 230 9.94 -14.41 -20.69
N SER A 231 10.70 -13.54 -21.34
CA SER A 231 10.93 -13.56 -22.79
C SER A 231 12.34 -14.02 -23.18
N ILE A 232 13.28 -14.10 -22.25
CA ILE A 232 14.64 -14.60 -22.46
C ILE A 232 14.92 -15.69 -21.44
N TYR A 233 15.34 -16.87 -21.94
CA TYR A 233 15.64 -18.05 -21.12
C TYR A 233 17.13 -18.37 -21.05
N ASP A 234 17.98 -17.49 -21.59
CA ASP A 234 19.43 -17.68 -21.52
C ASP A 234 19.92 -17.59 -20.07
N SER A 235 20.85 -18.48 -19.73
CA SER A 235 21.47 -18.52 -18.41
C SER A 235 22.39 -17.33 -18.13
N ARG A 236 22.77 -16.57 -19.15
CA ARG A 236 23.59 -15.35 -19.06
C ARG A 236 23.06 -14.29 -20.01
N VAL A 237 22.59 -13.18 -19.45
CA VAL A 237 22.08 -12.03 -20.21
C VAL A 237 22.88 -10.80 -19.83
N ARG A 238 23.32 -10.04 -20.81
CA ARG A 238 23.94 -8.72 -20.66
C ARG A 238 23.48 -7.83 -21.81
N LEU A 239 22.46 -7.03 -21.57
CA LEU A 239 21.86 -6.15 -22.58
C LEU A 239 21.94 -4.70 -22.11
N ARG A 240 22.22 -3.82 -23.05
CA ARG A 240 22.18 -2.36 -22.87
C ARG A 240 21.10 -1.80 -23.78
N ILE A 241 20.15 -1.07 -23.22
CA ILE A 241 18.96 -0.56 -23.90
C ILE A 241 18.92 0.94 -23.71
N SER A 242 18.92 1.69 -24.82
CA SER A 242 18.80 3.14 -24.77
C SER A 242 17.37 3.56 -24.39
N LEU A 243 17.26 4.48 -23.43
CA LEU A 243 15.98 5.08 -23.04
C LEU A 243 15.52 6.16 -24.04
N ASP A 244 16.44 6.75 -24.78
CA ASP A 244 16.12 7.79 -25.78
C ASP A 244 15.56 7.19 -27.07
N ASN A 245 16.00 5.98 -27.43
CA ASN A 245 15.55 5.27 -28.63
C ASN A 245 15.44 3.77 -28.34
N PRO A 246 14.42 3.36 -27.56
CA PRO A 246 14.26 1.95 -27.22
C PRO A 246 13.88 1.14 -28.47
N PRO A 247 14.37 -0.10 -28.61
CA PRO A 247 13.95 -1.00 -29.65
C PRO A 247 12.45 -1.36 -29.51
N ALA A 248 11.83 -1.80 -30.60
CA ALA A 248 10.40 -2.14 -30.65
C ALA A 248 10.02 -3.20 -29.60
N PHE A 249 10.94 -4.11 -29.27
CA PHE A 249 10.77 -5.11 -28.22
C PHE A 249 11.89 -5.00 -27.21
N VAL A 250 11.49 -4.86 -25.94
CA VAL A 250 12.40 -4.86 -24.79
C VAL A 250 11.92 -5.92 -23.80
N PRO A 251 12.82 -6.80 -23.35
CA PRO A 251 12.50 -7.76 -22.29
C PRO A 251 12.09 -7.04 -21.01
N GLN A 252 10.90 -7.36 -20.49
CA GLN A 252 10.31 -6.62 -19.36
C GLN A 252 10.44 -7.35 -18.02
N HIS A 253 10.89 -8.59 -17.97
CA HIS A 253 10.84 -9.46 -16.80
C HIS A 253 11.97 -9.30 -15.78
N PHE A 254 12.89 -8.35 -15.99
CA PHE A 254 14.01 -8.10 -15.08
C PHE A 254 13.60 -7.25 -13.87
N THR A 255 14.34 -7.35 -12.78
CA THR A 255 14.10 -6.68 -11.51
C THR A 255 14.93 -5.40 -11.42
N ASN A 256 14.33 -4.22 -11.71
CA ASN A 256 15.01 -2.93 -11.70
C ASN A 256 14.59 -2.08 -10.49
N ILE A 257 15.06 -2.49 -9.29
CA ILE A 257 14.83 -1.73 -8.05
C ILE A 257 15.44 -0.33 -8.15
N HIS A 258 16.57 -0.17 -8.86
CA HIS A 258 17.23 1.12 -9.05
C HIS A 258 16.30 2.15 -9.73
N ALA A 259 15.66 1.77 -10.86
CA ALA A 259 14.69 2.63 -11.53
C ALA A 259 13.47 2.94 -10.65
N GLY A 260 12.98 1.94 -9.91
CA GLY A 260 11.91 2.11 -8.93
C GLY A 260 12.25 3.16 -7.86
N LEU A 261 13.44 3.05 -7.24
CA LEU A 261 13.92 4.02 -6.24
C LEU A 261 14.09 5.42 -6.82
N GLN A 262 14.65 5.55 -8.03
CA GLN A 262 14.79 6.85 -8.71
C GLN A 262 13.45 7.53 -8.94
N LEU A 263 12.44 6.77 -9.37
CA LEU A 263 11.11 7.29 -9.61
C LEU A 263 10.41 7.64 -8.28
N ALA A 264 10.48 6.77 -7.29
CA ALA A 264 9.91 6.98 -5.96
C ALA A 264 10.49 8.24 -5.30
N ARG A 265 11.82 8.41 -5.34
CA ARG A 265 12.50 9.60 -4.81
C ARG A 265 12.02 10.89 -5.49
N ARG A 266 11.86 10.89 -6.83
CA ARG A 266 11.31 12.04 -7.56
C ARG A 266 9.86 12.35 -7.18
N VAL A 267 9.03 11.33 -6.96
CA VAL A 267 7.63 11.50 -6.50
C VAL A 267 7.61 12.09 -5.10
N LEU A 268 8.35 11.49 -4.16
CA LEU A 268 8.37 11.90 -2.75
C LEU A 268 8.97 13.31 -2.55
N LYS A 269 9.92 13.71 -3.38
CA LYS A 269 10.50 15.07 -3.33
C LYS A 269 9.49 16.19 -3.59
N ARG A 270 8.40 15.88 -4.29
CA ARG A 270 7.31 16.82 -4.60
C ARG A 270 6.26 16.90 -3.49
N GLN A 271 6.33 16.01 -2.49
CA GLN A 271 5.37 15.96 -1.40
C GLN A 271 5.86 16.78 -0.22
N ALA A 272 4.99 17.64 0.30
CA ALA A 272 5.25 18.47 1.48
C ALA A 272 5.03 17.70 2.82
N ALA A 273 5.25 16.38 2.82
CA ALA A 273 5.07 15.55 4.00
C ALA A 273 6.31 15.57 4.90
N GLN A 274 6.07 15.56 6.22
CA GLN A 274 7.14 15.49 7.22
C GLN A 274 7.86 14.15 7.20
N ASN A 275 7.10 13.05 7.00
CA ASN A 275 7.64 11.71 6.92
C ASN A 275 7.53 11.18 5.50
N ARG A 276 8.67 10.74 4.95
CA ARG A 276 8.74 10.17 3.61
C ARG A 276 9.28 8.75 3.70
N GLN A 277 8.58 7.81 3.05
CA GLN A 277 9.01 6.43 3.09
C GLN A 277 8.74 5.70 1.76
N ILE A 278 9.57 4.70 1.51
CA ILE A 278 9.42 3.76 0.41
C ILE A 278 9.25 2.36 1.03
N VAL A 279 8.26 1.64 0.56
CA VAL A 279 8.03 0.22 0.89
C VAL A 279 8.31 -0.58 -0.37
N ILE A 280 9.30 -1.45 -0.33
CA ILE A 280 9.65 -2.33 -1.46
C ILE A 280 9.12 -3.73 -1.17
N ILE A 281 8.40 -4.30 -2.13
CA ILE A 281 7.95 -5.71 -2.09
C ILE A 281 8.55 -6.40 -3.30
N THR A 282 9.43 -7.38 -3.08
CA THR A 282 10.19 -8.07 -4.14
C THR A 282 10.51 -9.50 -3.72
N ASP A 283 10.73 -10.38 -4.69
CA ASP A 283 11.20 -11.75 -4.45
C ASP A 283 12.61 -12.01 -5.03
N GLY A 284 13.26 -10.95 -5.53
CA GLY A 284 14.52 -11.10 -6.25
C GLY A 284 15.55 -10.01 -5.96
N GLU A 285 16.81 -10.36 -6.27
CA GLU A 285 17.89 -9.40 -6.33
C GLU A 285 17.79 -8.54 -7.58
N PRO A 286 18.37 -7.32 -7.56
CA PRO A 286 18.34 -6.47 -8.74
C PRO A 286 19.11 -7.09 -9.91
N THR A 287 18.41 -7.30 -11.01
CA THR A 287 18.94 -7.79 -12.30
C THR A 287 19.00 -6.70 -13.37
N ALA A 288 18.59 -5.48 -13.02
CA ALA A 288 18.68 -4.33 -13.90
C ALA A 288 19.01 -3.06 -13.13
N HIS A 289 19.65 -2.10 -13.81
CA HIS A 289 19.89 -0.75 -13.30
C HIS A 289 19.97 0.26 -14.45
N VAL A 290 19.98 1.54 -14.12
CA VAL A 290 20.09 2.63 -15.08
C VAL A 290 21.49 3.25 -15.00
N GLU A 291 22.16 3.36 -16.12
CA GLU A 291 23.42 4.10 -16.29
C GLU A 291 23.23 5.24 -17.29
N GLY A 292 23.20 6.47 -16.81
CA GLY A 292 22.97 7.64 -17.67
C GLY A 292 21.61 7.59 -18.34
N ARG A 293 21.58 7.32 -19.65
CA ARG A 293 20.38 7.18 -20.47
C ARG A 293 20.12 5.76 -20.96
N ASP A 294 20.79 4.79 -20.35
CA ASP A 294 20.65 3.39 -20.72
C ASP A 294 20.17 2.54 -19.54
N VAL A 295 19.38 1.54 -19.84
CA VAL A 295 19.03 0.46 -18.91
C VAL A 295 19.92 -0.73 -19.20
N MET A 296 20.59 -1.21 -18.16
CA MET A 296 21.41 -2.42 -18.21
C MET A 296 20.58 -3.59 -17.66
N LEU A 297 20.38 -4.64 -18.45
CA LEU A 297 19.73 -5.88 -18.05
C LEU A 297 20.80 -6.96 -17.91
N ILE A 298 20.94 -7.52 -16.69
CA ILE A 298 22.04 -8.42 -16.35
C ILE A 298 21.48 -9.62 -15.57
N TYR A 299 21.68 -10.81 -16.12
CA TYR A 299 21.37 -12.07 -15.44
C TYR A 299 22.54 -13.05 -15.58
N PRO A 300 22.94 -13.77 -14.55
CA PRO A 300 22.46 -13.68 -13.15
C PRO A 300 22.78 -12.34 -12.48
N PRO A 301 22.17 -12.05 -11.31
CA PRO A 301 22.44 -10.84 -10.54
C PRO A 301 23.94 -10.61 -10.36
N CYS A 302 24.38 -9.37 -10.33
CA CYS A 302 25.80 -9.04 -10.16
C CYS A 302 26.00 -7.89 -9.17
N GLU A 303 27.20 -7.82 -8.61
CA GLU A 303 27.53 -6.79 -7.61
C GLU A 303 27.45 -5.36 -8.17
N GLN A 304 27.70 -5.16 -9.46
CA GLN A 304 27.58 -3.86 -10.10
C GLN A 304 26.14 -3.34 -10.00
N THR A 305 25.15 -4.16 -10.36
CA THR A 305 23.71 -3.79 -10.27
C THR A 305 23.30 -3.51 -8.83
N ALA A 306 23.77 -4.34 -7.87
CA ALA A 306 23.53 -4.09 -6.46
C ALA A 306 24.15 -2.76 -5.99
N LYS A 307 25.38 -2.42 -6.42
CA LYS A 307 26.02 -1.13 -6.10
C LYS A 307 25.23 0.08 -6.59
N PHE A 308 24.74 0.06 -7.83
CA PHE A 308 23.90 1.14 -8.37
C PHE A 308 22.61 1.30 -7.55
N THR A 309 21.98 0.19 -7.20
CA THR A 309 20.75 0.21 -6.40
C THR A 309 21.01 0.74 -4.99
N LEU A 310 22.07 0.29 -4.33
CA LEU A 310 22.43 0.76 -2.98
C LEU A 310 22.85 2.26 -2.98
N ALA A 311 23.53 2.71 -4.03
CA ALA A 311 23.88 4.12 -4.18
C ALA A 311 22.63 5.02 -4.29
N GLU A 312 21.58 4.58 -5.02
CA GLU A 312 20.33 5.30 -5.10
C GLU A 312 19.56 5.24 -3.76
N ALA A 313 19.59 4.11 -3.07
CA ALA A 313 19.04 3.98 -1.72
C ALA A 313 19.74 4.93 -0.73
N GLN A 314 21.06 5.09 -0.82
CA GLN A 314 21.80 6.06 -0.03
C GLN A 314 21.36 7.51 -0.32
N ARG A 315 21.05 7.83 -1.58
CA ARG A 315 20.49 9.15 -1.94
C ARG A 315 19.11 9.34 -1.33
N CYS A 316 18.25 8.31 -1.30
CA CYS A 316 16.99 8.36 -0.58
C CYS A 316 17.21 8.67 0.91
N ALA A 317 18.15 7.99 1.56
CA ALA A 317 18.47 8.20 2.97
C ALA A 317 18.97 9.63 3.26
N THR A 318 19.86 10.16 2.41
CA THR A 318 20.35 11.55 2.55
C THR A 318 19.26 12.60 2.35
N GLU A 319 18.21 12.30 1.63
CA GLU A 319 17.03 13.15 1.46
C GLU A 319 15.96 12.91 2.56
N GLY A 320 16.26 12.12 3.59
CA GLY A 320 15.35 11.82 4.71
C GLY A 320 14.22 10.84 4.34
N ILE A 321 14.40 10.05 3.28
CA ILE A 321 13.45 9.03 2.84
C ILE A 321 13.88 7.68 3.40
N HIS A 322 13.01 7.06 4.19
CA HIS A 322 13.24 5.71 4.73
C HIS A 322 12.81 4.64 3.74
N VAL A 323 13.60 3.58 3.61
CA VAL A 323 13.28 2.47 2.70
C VAL A 323 13.15 1.19 3.51
N SER A 324 11.93 0.64 3.55
CA SER A 324 11.64 -0.67 4.15
C SER A 324 11.44 -1.69 3.04
N SER A 325 12.06 -2.85 3.17
CA SER A 325 12.04 -3.89 2.15
C SER A 325 11.47 -5.18 2.71
N PHE A 326 10.50 -5.73 1.98
CA PHE A 326 9.83 -7.00 2.27
C PHE A 326 10.19 -7.99 1.18
N ALA A 327 11.03 -8.95 1.54
CA ALA A 327 11.50 -10.00 0.64
C ALA A 327 10.60 -11.23 0.75
N LEU A 328 10.00 -11.62 -0.38
CA LEU A 328 9.17 -12.82 -0.49
C LEU A 328 10.05 -14.04 -0.74
N ILE A 329 10.22 -14.86 0.30
CA ILE A 329 11.07 -16.04 0.29
C ILE A 329 10.21 -17.29 0.52
N GLU A 330 10.20 -18.20 -0.44
CA GLU A 330 9.49 -19.48 -0.32
C GLU A 330 10.43 -20.65 0.01
N ASP A 331 11.73 -20.54 -0.35
CA ASP A 331 12.76 -21.55 -0.13
C ASP A 331 14.01 -20.99 0.54
N TYR A 332 14.71 -21.83 1.31
CA TYR A 332 15.91 -21.47 2.08
C TYR A 332 17.17 -21.10 1.26
N PHE A 333 17.10 -21.08 -0.07
CA PHE A 333 18.28 -20.89 -0.94
C PHE A 333 18.58 -19.45 -1.35
N TYR A 334 17.87 -18.45 -0.82
CA TYR A 334 18.02 -17.04 -1.23
C TYR A 334 18.94 -16.21 -0.32
N LEU A 335 20.11 -16.76 0.08
CA LEU A 335 21.06 -16.04 0.95
C LEU A 335 21.51 -14.69 0.36
N GLU A 336 21.67 -14.61 -0.97
CA GLU A 336 22.11 -13.40 -1.65
C GLU A 336 21.03 -12.30 -1.59
N LEU A 337 19.76 -12.64 -1.79
CA LEU A 337 18.63 -11.72 -1.60
C LEU A 337 18.56 -11.23 -0.15
N VAL A 338 18.71 -12.13 0.82
CA VAL A 338 18.74 -11.77 2.25
C VAL A 338 19.83 -10.74 2.52
N ASN A 339 21.05 -11.00 2.05
CA ASN A 339 22.19 -10.09 2.20
C ASN A 339 21.94 -8.73 1.52
N PHE A 340 21.36 -8.73 0.32
CA PHE A 340 21.02 -7.50 -0.39
C PHE A 340 20.00 -6.64 0.37
N VAL A 341 18.90 -7.25 0.82
CA VAL A 341 17.82 -6.56 1.55
C VAL A 341 18.33 -6.05 2.91
N GLN A 342 19.19 -6.79 3.61
CA GLN A 342 19.84 -6.31 4.83
C GLN A 342 20.73 -5.10 4.58
N ARG A 343 21.56 -5.13 3.55
CA ARG A 343 22.40 -3.99 3.15
C ARG A 343 21.56 -2.76 2.81
N LEU A 344 20.44 -2.96 2.12
CA LEU A 344 19.51 -1.89 1.78
C LEU A 344 18.94 -1.22 3.06
N ALA A 345 18.49 -2.03 4.01
CA ALA A 345 17.96 -1.54 5.28
C ALA A 345 19.05 -0.82 6.12
N GLN A 346 20.27 -1.36 6.17
CA GLN A 346 21.40 -0.71 6.86
C GLN A 346 21.72 0.66 6.29
N VAL A 347 21.74 0.80 4.96
CA VAL A 347 22.05 2.05 4.26
C VAL A 347 20.96 3.11 4.49
N THR A 348 19.69 2.71 4.62
CA THR A 348 18.54 3.62 4.64
C THR A 348 17.91 3.80 6.02
N GLY A 349 18.36 3.06 7.03
CA GLY A 349 17.74 3.06 8.35
C GLY A 349 16.30 2.52 8.38
N GLY A 350 15.91 1.79 7.33
CA GLY A 350 14.60 1.17 7.20
C GLY A 350 14.53 -0.24 7.81
N VAL A 351 13.48 -0.98 7.46
CA VAL A 351 13.23 -2.34 7.92
C VAL A 351 13.56 -3.33 6.80
N ALA A 352 14.26 -4.40 7.14
CA ALA A 352 14.38 -5.60 6.32
C ALA A 352 13.48 -6.69 6.91
N ALA A 353 12.53 -7.16 6.15
CA ALA A 353 11.63 -8.23 6.57
C ALA A 353 11.61 -9.35 5.52
N TYR A 354 11.51 -10.57 6.01
CA TYR A 354 11.48 -11.78 5.18
C TYR A 354 10.18 -12.52 5.50
N CYS A 355 9.39 -12.81 4.49
CA CYS A 355 8.10 -13.43 4.68
C CYS A 355 7.72 -14.30 3.47
N ASN A 356 6.77 -15.18 3.67
CA ASN A 356 6.05 -15.83 2.59
C ASN A 356 4.88 -14.95 2.11
N ALA A 357 4.21 -15.38 1.04
CA ALA A 357 3.08 -14.65 0.47
C ALA A 357 1.92 -14.45 1.47
N ASN A 358 1.69 -15.40 2.40
CA ASN A 358 0.58 -15.34 3.36
C ASN A 358 0.84 -14.33 4.50
N ASP A 359 2.10 -14.19 4.94
CA ASP A 359 2.47 -13.33 6.07
C ASP A 359 2.78 -11.89 5.66
N LEU A 360 2.97 -11.65 4.35
CA LEU A 360 3.36 -10.34 3.81
C LEU A 360 2.45 -9.21 4.29
N GLY A 361 1.13 -9.45 4.27
CA GLY A 361 0.15 -8.44 4.64
C GLY A 361 0.31 -7.93 6.05
N ASN A 362 0.44 -8.85 7.01
CA ASN A 362 0.64 -8.52 8.42
C ASN A 362 1.93 -7.73 8.63
N MET A 363 3.03 -8.19 8.03
CA MET A 363 4.34 -7.56 8.20
C MET A 363 4.40 -6.15 7.62
N VAL A 364 3.84 -5.93 6.42
CA VAL A 364 3.81 -4.60 5.78
C VAL A 364 2.93 -3.63 6.56
N ILE A 365 1.72 -4.04 6.94
CA ILE A 365 0.78 -3.20 7.69
C ILE A 365 1.33 -2.88 9.09
N ASP A 366 1.93 -3.86 9.79
CA ASP A 366 2.55 -3.62 11.09
C ASP A 366 3.75 -2.67 10.99
N SER A 367 4.58 -2.80 9.97
CA SER A 367 5.66 -1.87 9.69
C SER A 367 5.14 -0.46 9.39
N PHE A 368 4.09 -0.35 8.59
CA PHE A 368 3.47 0.93 8.23
C PHE A 368 2.86 1.63 9.44
N ILE A 369 2.09 0.92 10.28
CA ILE A 369 1.46 1.46 11.49
C ILE A 369 2.50 1.67 12.59
N GLY A 370 3.41 0.72 12.81
CA GLY A 370 4.44 0.76 13.85
C GLY A 370 5.52 1.81 13.60
N GLY A 371 5.89 2.05 12.34
CA GLY A 371 6.82 3.10 11.93
C GLY A 371 6.30 4.51 12.27
N ARG A 372 4.99 4.70 12.27
CA ARG A 372 4.32 5.94 12.70
C ARG A 372 4.38 6.13 14.23
N ARG A 373 4.22 5.06 15.01
CA ARG A 373 4.22 5.10 16.48
C ARG A 373 5.61 5.41 17.05
N LYS A 374 6.68 4.80 16.54
CA LYS A 374 8.05 5.04 17.01
C LYS A 374 8.57 6.45 16.74
N ARG A 375 8.08 7.12 15.70
CA ARG A 375 8.49 8.50 15.34
C ARG A 375 7.70 9.58 16.09
N ARG A 376 6.56 9.23 16.70
CA ARG A 376 5.84 10.11 17.62
C ARG A 376 6.55 10.27 18.98
N ALA A 377 7.51 9.41 19.31
CA ALA A 377 8.19 9.35 20.61
C ALA A 377 9.59 9.98 20.60
N MET A 378 10.04 10.57 19.51
CA MET A 378 11.26 11.38 19.39
C MET A 378 10.92 12.85 19.14
#